data_614bbe77e13ae5852cb9d3a9ee2ea727
#
_entry.id   614bbe77e13ae5852cb9d3a9ee2ea727
#
_cell.length_a   1.000
_cell.length_b   1.000
_cell.length_c   1.000
_cell.angle_alpha   90.00
_cell.angle_beta   90.00
_cell.angle_gamma   90.00
#
_symmetry.space_group_name_H-M   'P 1'
#
loop_
_entity.id
_entity.type
_entity.pdbx_description
1 polymer ?
#
loop_
_entity_poly.entity_id
_entity_poly.type
_entity_poly.pdbx_seq_one_letter_code
_entity_poly.pdbx_strand_id
1 'polypeptide(L)'
;MIGPRVLAFAVFASWTHYGLFVLCGIHWVVMLVWILMQHTTFCSTKIQEYCFNAVAAFICIFDFFNLIEGHTRIRYVIYYSIVYCENVAMVTVWYFYGATTAQWYVLPIVITVVGLFWVGILLQVVYYLAFHPNNKPPFARDKHIRIWVPLSELADCKHDDSSKGGVAV
;
A
#
# COMPACT_ATOMS: atom_id res chain seq x y z
N MET A 1 -3.69 7.37 -6.80
CA MET A 1 -3.01 8.68 -6.61
C MET A 1 -1.80 8.93 -7.51
N ILE A 2 -1.65 8.16 -8.57
CA ILE A 2 -0.49 8.18 -9.48
C ILE A 2 -0.36 9.51 -10.24
N GLY A 3 -1.49 10.13 -10.68
CA GLY A 3 -1.47 11.34 -11.50
C GLY A 3 -0.67 12.52 -10.93
N PRO A 4 -0.98 13.01 -9.73
CA PRO A 4 -0.22 14.10 -9.12
C PRO A 4 1.25 13.76 -8.87
N ARG A 5 1.57 12.48 -8.61
CA ARG A 5 2.95 12.01 -8.44
C ARG A 5 3.75 12.10 -9.74
N VAL A 6 3.18 11.57 -10.82
CA VAL A 6 3.82 11.61 -12.16
C VAL A 6 4.02 13.06 -12.62
N LEU A 7 3.02 13.93 -12.40
CA LEU A 7 3.13 15.34 -12.76
C LEU A 7 4.22 16.05 -11.95
N ALA A 8 4.33 15.80 -10.64
CA ALA A 8 5.38 16.34 -9.80
C ALA A 8 6.78 15.86 -10.27
N PHE A 9 6.91 14.58 -10.64
CA PHE A 9 8.14 14.02 -11.20
C PHE A 9 8.50 14.69 -12.53
N ALA A 10 7.54 14.84 -13.46
CA ALA A 10 7.77 15.46 -14.76
C ALA A 10 8.25 16.91 -14.63
N VAL A 11 7.60 17.67 -13.75
CA VAL A 11 7.97 19.06 -13.48
C VAL A 11 9.34 19.16 -12.82
N PHE A 12 9.63 18.33 -11.83
CA PHE A 12 10.93 18.34 -11.17
C PHE A 12 12.07 17.87 -12.09
N ALA A 13 11.81 16.85 -12.92
CA ALA A 13 12.75 16.36 -13.92
C ALA A 13 13.10 17.41 -14.99
N SER A 14 12.17 18.31 -15.31
CA SER A 14 12.45 19.40 -16.28
C SER A 14 13.54 20.37 -15.79
N TRP A 15 13.72 20.47 -14.49
CA TRP A 15 14.79 21.28 -13.89
C TRP A 15 16.04 20.43 -13.61
N THR A 16 15.90 19.25 -13.01
CA THR A 16 17.03 18.39 -12.66
C THR A 16 16.68 16.90 -12.75
N HIS A 17 17.21 16.25 -13.78
CA HIS A 17 16.99 14.80 -13.95
C HIS A 17 17.78 13.99 -12.94
N TYR A 18 19.01 14.40 -12.59
CA TYR A 18 19.81 13.71 -11.58
C TYR A 18 19.18 13.79 -10.20
N GLY A 19 18.60 14.94 -9.84
CA GLY A 19 17.89 15.12 -8.58
C GLY A 19 16.68 14.20 -8.44
N LEU A 20 15.94 13.96 -9.52
CA LEU A 20 14.84 13.03 -9.53
C LEU A 20 15.29 11.59 -9.22
N PHE A 21 16.37 11.11 -9.86
CA PHE A 21 16.90 9.76 -9.59
C PHE A 21 17.36 9.60 -8.14
N VAL A 22 18.00 10.61 -7.57
CA VAL A 22 18.42 10.61 -6.16
C VAL A 22 17.22 10.54 -5.25
N LEU A 23 16.18 11.35 -5.49
CA LEU A 23 14.95 11.37 -4.70
C LEU A 23 14.20 10.04 -4.77
N CYS A 24 14.02 9.49 -5.96
CA CYS A 24 13.39 8.16 -6.16
C CYS A 24 14.21 7.06 -5.47
N GLY A 25 15.54 7.12 -5.53
CA GLY A 25 16.43 6.18 -4.84
C GLY A 25 16.29 6.24 -3.33
N ILE A 26 16.26 7.44 -2.75
CA ILE A 26 16.05 7.63 -1.30
C ILE A 26 14.67 7.08 -0.90
N HIS A 27 13.60 7.44 -1.64
CA HIS A 27 12.26 6.95 -1.37
C HIS A 27 12.20 5.42 -1.44
N TRP A 28 12.81 4.81 -2.46
CA TRP A 28 12.88 3.37 -2.62
C TRP A 28 13.57 2.69 -1.42
N VAL A 29 14.71 3.22 -0.96
CA VAL A 29 15.43 2.69 0.20
C VAL A 29 14.57 2.81 1.47
N VAL A 30 13.94 3.95 1.70
CA VAL A 30 13.06 4.16 2.86
C VAL A 30 11.90 3.18 2.86
N MET A 31 11.25 2.98 1.71
CA MET A 31 10.14 2.03 1.57
C MET A 31 10.61 0.58 1.72
N LEU A 32 11.78 0.24 1.18
CA LEU A 32 12.38 -1.09 1.33
C LEU A 32 12.66 -1.41 2.82
N VAL A 33 13.29 -0.49 3.54
CA VAL A 33 13.53 -0.65 4.98
C VAL A 33 12.22 -0.79 5.73
N TRP A 34 11.21 0.03 5.40
CA TRP A 34 9.90 -0.07 6.04
C TRP A 34 9.23 -1.42 5.80
N ILE A 35 9.26 -1.96 4.56
CA ILE A 35 8.72 -3.28 4.22
C ILE A 35 9.49 -4.38 4.97
N LEU A 36 10.82 -4.32 5.00
CA LEU A 36 11.66 -5.31 5.69
C LEU A 36 11.37 -5.34 7.21
N MET A 37 11.12 -4.19 7.84
CA MET A 37 10.74 -4.11 9.25
C MET A 37 9.39 -4.76 9.55
N GLN A 38 8.54 -4.98 8.56
CA GLN A 38 7.25 -5.64 8.71
C GLN A 38 7.33 -7.17 8.72
N HIS A 39 8.52 -7.76 8.50
CA HIS A 39 8.76 -9.21 8.53
C HIS A 39 7.76 -9.99 7.66
N THR A 40 7.71 -9.67 6.37
CA THR A 40 6.88 -10.39 5.40
C THR A 40 7.37 -11.84 5.23
N THR A 41 6.45 -12.77 5.02
CA THR A 41 6.74 -14.21 4.82
C THR A 41 5.91 -14.76 3.67
N PHE A 42 6.06 -14.17 2.47
CA PHE A 42 5.31 -14.59 1.28
C PHE A 42 6.01 -15.69 0.48
N CYS A 43 7.34 -15.74 0.54
CA CYS A 43 8.13 -16.65 -0.28
C CYS A 43 8.77 -17.74 0.56
N SER A 44 8.96 -18.93 -0.04
CA SER A 44 9.57 -20.09 0.61
C SER A 44 11.08 -19.95 0.86
N THR A 45 11.76 -19.11 0.07
CA THR A 45 13.21 -18.85 0.21
C THR A 45 13.48 -17.40 0.57
N LYS A 46 14.47 -17.17 1.44
CA LYS A 46 14.85 -15.81 1.87
C LYS A 46 15.24 -14.89 0.71
N ILE A 47 15.90 -15.44 -0.32
CA ILE A 47 16.34 -14.65 -1.49
C ILE A 47 15.12 -14.15 -2.26
N GLN A 48 14.14 -15.03 -2.51
CA GLN A 48 12.89 -14.64 -3.18
C GLN A 48 12.13 -13.59 -2.40
N GLU A 49 12.10 -13.69 -1.07
CA GLU A 49 11.48 -12.70 -0.18
C GLU A 49 12.14 -11.32 -0.32
N TYR A 50 13.48 -11.25 -0.32
CA TYR A 50 14.18 -9.98 -0.53
C TYR A 50 13.92 -9.39 -1.92
N CYS A 51 13.92 -10.21 -2.97
CA CYS A 51 13.60 -9.76 -4.33
C CYS A 51 12.15 -9.24 -4.41
N PHE A 52 11.21 -9.94 -3.81
CA PHE A 52 9.81 -9.53 -3.76
C PHE A 52 9.65 -8.19 -3.04
N ASN A 53 10.27 -8.03 -1.86
CA ASN A 53 10.23 -6.79 -1.09
C ASN A 53 10.88 -5.62 -1.83
N ALA A 54 11.95 -5.86 -2.58
CA ALA A 54 12.60 -4.84 -3.41
C ALA A 54 11.69 -4.35 -4.55
N VAL A 55 10.98 -5.28 -5.23
CA VAL A 55 9.99 -4.94 -6.26
C VAL A 55 8.79 -4.22 -5.66
N ALA A 56 8.29 -4.68 -4.52
CA ALA A 56 7.20 -4.02 -3.82
C ALA A 56 7.56 -2.59 -3.40
N ALA A 57 8.78 -2.36 -2.89
CA ALA A 57 9.30 -1.03 -2.59
C ALA A 57 9.40 -0.13 -3.84
N PHE A 58 9.73 -0.73 -5.00
CA PHE A 58 9.75 0.01 -6.27
C PHE A 58 8.33 0.45 -6.69
N ILE A 59 7.34 -0.41 -6.54
CA ILE A 59 5.93 -0.07 -6.79
C ILE A 59 5.49 1.07 -5.88
N CYS A 60 5.95 1.09 -4.62
CA CYS A 60 5.66 2.15 -3.65
C CYS A 60 6.19 3.53 -4.05
N ILE A 61 7.06 3.67 -5.06
CA ILE A 61 7.43 4.98 -5.61
C ILE A 61 6.19 5.70 -6.20
N PHE A 62 5.26 4.96 -6.78
CA PHE A 62 4.11 5.50 -7.49
C PHE A 62 2.80 5.38 -6.71
N ASP A 63 2.59 4.23 -6.04
CA ASP A 63 1.35 3.96 -5.32
C ASP A 63 1.58 3.04 -4.13
N PHE A 64 0.68 3.10 -3.14
CA PHE A 64 0.78 2.29 -1.94
C PHE A 64 0.42 0.83 -2.22
N PHE A 65 1.33 -0.07 -1.90
CA PHE A 65 1.11 -1.50 -1.97
C PHE A 65 1.03 -2.10 -0.56
N ASN A 66 -0.17 -2.54 -0.17
CA ASN A 66 -0.38 -3.14 1.15
C ASN A 66 -0.03 -4.62 1.14
N LEU A 67 1.07 -4.98 1.77
CA LEU A 67 1.60 -6.34 1.83
C LEU A 67 1.06 -7.16 3.01
N ILE A 68 0.57 -6.52 4.07
CA ILE A 68 0.24 -7.22 5.31
C ILE A 68 -1.17 -6.82 5.76
N GLU A 69 -1.96 -7.81 6.14
CA GLU A 69 -3.26 -7.61 6.78
C GLU A 69 -3.10 -6.95 8.16
N GLY A 70 -4.05 -6.15 8.58
CA GLY A 70 -4.07 -5.50 9.90
C GLY A 70 -4.29 -4.00 9.84
N HIS A 71 -3.54 -3.20 10.62
CA HIS A 71 -3.74 -1.74 10.78
C HIS A 71 -3.42 -0.92 9.50
N THR A 72 -4.06 -1.29 8.39
CA THR A 72 -3.86 -0.70 7.06
C THR A 72 -4.08 0.80 7.04
N ARG A 73 -5.04 1.32 7.82
CA ARG A 73 -5.38 2.75 7.84
C ARG A 73 -4.21 3.64 8.23
N ILE A 74 -3.47 3.26 9.30
CA ILE A 74 -2.32 4.04 9.77
C ILE A 74 -1.20 4.03 8.73
N ARG A 75 -0.93 2.87 8.12
CA ARG A 75 0.08 2.75 7.06
C ARG A 75 -0.24 3.61 5.85
N TYR A 76 -1.51 3.66 5.44
CA TYR A 76 -2.00 4.54 4.40
C TYR A 76 -1.72 6.02 4.72
N VAL A 77 -2.09 6.47 5.91
CA VAL A 77 -1.89 7.85 6.33
C VAL A 77 -0.40 8.22 6.31
N ILE A 78 0.46 7.36 6.87
CA ILE A 78 1.91 7.62 6.91
C ILE A 78 2.48 7.70 5.49
N TYR A 79 2.19 6.71 4.64
CA TYR A 79 2.66 6.67 3.25
C TYR A 79 2.24 7.91 2.47
N TYR A 80 0.95 8.23 2.46
CA TYR A 80 0.46 9.39 1.70
C TYR A 80 0.91 10.72 2.27
N SER A 81 1.20 10.81 3.57
CA SER A 81 1.83 12.01 4.15
C SER A 81 3.25 12.20 3.63
N ILE A 82 4.03 11.13 3.54
CA ILE A 82 5.39 11.17 2.97
C ILE A 82 5.33 11.60 1.51
N VAL A 83 4.50 10.94 0.70
CA VAL A 83 4.33 11.26 -0.73
C VAL A 83 3.87 12.69 -0.95
N TYR A 84 2.96 13.20 -0.09
CA TYR A 84 2.52 14.59 -0.16
C TYR A 84 3.67 15.57 0.12
N CYS A 85 4.41 15.34 1.20
CA CYS A 85 5.57 16.19 1.53
C CYS A 85 6.60 16.20 0.40
N GLU A 86 6.89 15.04 -0.20
CA GLU A 86 7.81 14.94 -1.34
C GLU A 86 7.28 15.67 -2.57
N ASN A 87 6.00 15.51 -2.92
CA ASN A 87 5.40 16.22 -4.07
C ASN A 87 5.43 17.74 -3.85
N VAL A 88 5.07 18.21 -2.67
CA VAL A 88 5.14 19.63 -2.33
C VAL A 88 6.58 20.14 -2.38
N ALA A 89 7.55 19.39 -1.83
CA ALA A 89 8.95 19.77 -1.87
C ALA A 89 9.48 19.88 -3.31
N MET A 90 9.18 18.87 -4.17
CA MET A 90 9.58 18.89 -5.59
C MET A 90 9.02 20.09 -6.34
N VAL A 91 7.73 20.36 -6.19
CA VAL A 91 7.07 21.46 -6.86
C VAL A 91 7.59 22.82 -6.33
N THR A 92 7.84 22.92 -5.02
CA THR A 92 8.37 24.12 -4.39
C THR A 92 9.80 24.41 -4.88
N VAL A 93 10.67 23.40 -4.89
CA VAL A 93 12.04 23.53 -5.39
C VAL A 93 12.02 23.93 -6.87
N TRP A 94 11.21 23.28 -7.68
CA TRP A 94 11.06 23.66 -9.09
C TRP A 94 10.54 25.08 -9.26
N TYR A 95 9.57 25.51 -8.45
CA TYR A 95 9.01 26.86 -8.50
C TYR A 95 10.09 27.93 -8.25
N PHE A 96 10.96 27.72 -7.25
CA PHE A 96 11.98 28.70 -6.91
C PHE A 96 13.22 28.66 -7.80
N TYR A 97 13.60 27.50 -8.31
CA TYR A 97 14.88 27.31 -9.01
C TYR A 97 14.72 26.97 -10.49
N GLY A 98 13.64 26.34 -10.90
CA GLY A 98 13.43 25.84 -12.26
C GLY A 98 12.43 26.66 -13.08
N ALA A 99 11.47 27.29 -12.42
CA ALA A 99 10.46 28.08 -13.12
C ALA A 99 10.94 29.51 -13.36
N THR A 100 10.86 29.95 -14.61
CA THR A 100 10.94 31.39 -14.92
C THR A 100 9.59 32.00 -14.54
N THR A 101 9.53 32.84 -13.52
CA THR A 101 8.31 33.40 -12.92
C THR A 101 7.37 34.12 -13.90
N ALA A 102 7.87 34.45 -15.09
CA ALA A 102 7.09 35.08 -16.16
C ALA A 102 6.22 34.10 -17.00
N GLN A 103 6.31 32.80 -16.76
CA GLN A 103 5.61 31.80 -17.57
C GLN A 103 4.19 31.56 -17.02
N TRP A 104 3.16 31.73 -17.85
CA TRP A 104 1.75 31.63 -17.51
C TRP A 104 1.31 30.26 -16.97
N TYR A 105 2.05 29.19 -17.31
CA TYR A 105 1.70 27.81 -16.92
C TYR A 105 2.20 27.40 -15.50
N VAL A 106 3.08 28.19 -14.89
CA VAL A 106 3.67 27.84 -13.58
C VAL A 106 2.60 27.72 -12.50
N LEU A 107 1.74 28.73 -12.38
CA LEU A 107 0.67 28.74 -11.39
C LEU A 107 -0.37 27.62 -11.62
N PRO A 108 -0.89 27.40 -12.83
CA PRO A 108 -1.74 26.25 -13.13
C PRO A 108 -1.14 24.90 -12.74
N ILE A 109 0.14 24.66 -13.00
CA ILE A 109 0.81 23.41 -12.66
C ILE A 109 0.82 23.19 -11.13
N VAL A 110 1.23 24.19 -10.36
CA VAL A 110 1.25 24.11 -8.89
C VAL A 110 -0.14 23.79 -8.34
N ILE A 111 -1.16 24.52 -8.81
CA ILE A 111 -2.56 24.30 -8.39
C ILE A 111 -3.02 22.88 -8.78
N THR A 112 -2.66 22.41 -9.97
CA THR A 112 -3.06 21.09 -10.45
C THR A 112 -2.43 19.98 -9.61
N VAL A 113 -1.13 20.02 -9.32
CA VAL A 113 -0.46 18.99 -8.50
C VAL A 113 -1.08 18.92 -7.11
N VAL A 114 -1.22 20.07 -6.45
CA VAL A 114 -1.79 20.12 -5.09
C VAL A 114 -3.28 19.76 -5.10
N GLY A 115 -4.05 20.30 -6.04
CA GLY A 115 -5.48 20.07 -6.14
C GLY A 115 -5.83 18.60 -6.44
N LEU A 116 -5.17 17.98 -7.43
CA LEU A 116 -5.37 16.56 -7.77
C LEU A 116 -4.99 15.63 -6.60
N PHE A 117 -4.00 16.01 -5.81
CA PHE A 117 -3.65 15.23 -4.62
C PHE A 117 -4.80 15.24 -3.60
N TRP A 118 -5.35 16.41 -3.29
CA TRP A 118 -6.47 16.54 -2.35
C TRP A 118 -7.75 15.87 -2.87
N VAL A 119 -8.04 16.00 -4.16
CA VAL A 119 -9.16 15.27 -4.79
C VAL A 119 -8.96 13.75 -4.66
N GLY A 120 -7.74 13.25 -4.86
CA GLY A 120 -7.44 11.84 -4.67
C GLY A 120 -7.65 11.36 -3.22
N ILE A 121 -7.22 12.14 -2.22
CA ILE A 121 -7.49 11.85 -0.80
C ILE A 121 -9.01 11.84 -0.53
N LEU A 122 -9.72 12.84 -1.02
CA LEU A 122 -11.18 12.94 -0.83
C LEU A 122 -11.90 11.70 -1.40
N LEU A 123 -11.58 11.32 -2.62
CA LEU A 123 -12.15 10.13 -3.26
C LEU A 123 -11.83 8.86 -2.46
N GLN A 124 -10.63 8.75 -1.91
CA GLN A 124 -10.24 7.61 -1.08
C GLN A 124 -11.01 7.57 0.24
N VAL A 125 -11.20 8.71 0.90
CA VAL A 125 -12.01 8.82 2.12
C VAL A 125 -13.47 8.45 1.81
N VAL A 126 -14.04 8.97 0.73
CA VAL A 126 -15.41 8.62 0.28
C VAL A 126 -15.52 7.12 0.02
N TYR A 127 -14.55 6.52 -0.67
CA TYR A 127 -14.52 5.08 -0.90
C TYR A 127 -14.53 4.29 0.41
N TYR A 128 -13.69 4.67 1.39
CA TYR A 128 -13.65 4.00 2.69
C TYR A 128 -14.95 4.18 3.51
N LEU A 129 -15.59 5.32 3.41
CA LEU A 129 -16.84 5.58 4.13
C LEU A 129 -18.03 4.89 3.49
N ALA A 130 -18.12 4.87 2.14
CA ALA A 130 -19.27 4.37 1.41
C ALA A 130 -19.18 2.87 1.04
N PHE A 131 -17.98 2.39 0.70
CA PHE A 131 -17.79 1.08 0.09
C PHE A 131 -16.95 0.10 0.92
N HIS A 132 -16.36 0.52 2.04
CA HIS A 132 -15.54 -0.39 2.84
C HIS A 132 -16.40 -1.50 3.46
N PRO A 133 -16.10 -2.79 3.23
CA PRO A 133 -16.93 -3.94 3.63
C PRO A 133 -16.99 -4.19 5.15
N ASN A 134 -16.48 -3.28 5.97
CA ASN A 134 -16.50 -3.40 7.44
C ASN A 134 -17.91 -3.30 8.05
N ASN A 135 -18.94 -2.98 7.22
CA ASN A 135 -20.37 -2.99 7.62
C ASN A 135 -21.04 -4.33 7.38
N LYS A 136 -20.32 -5.43 7.17
CA LYS A 136 -20.95 -6.76 7.20
C LYS A 136 -21.42 -7.02 8.64
N PRO A 137 -22.71 -7.28 8.85
CA PRO A 137 -23.21 -7.60 10.17
C PRO A 137 -22.45 -8.81 10.71
N PRO A 138 -22.19 -8.88 12.03
CA PRO A 138 -21.38 -9.95 12.64
C PRO A 138 -21.92 -11.37 12.37
N PHE A 139 -23.16 -11.46 11.88
CA PHE A 139 -23.83 -12.70 11.57
C PHE A 139 -23.40 -13.38 10.25
N ALA A 140 -22.68 -12.68 9.36
CA ALA A 140 -22.25 -13.26 8.09
C ALA A 140 -20.89 -13.98 8.17
N ARG A 141 -20.17 -13.86 9.29
CA ARG A 141 -18.83 -14.43 9.45
C ARG A 141 -18.82 -15.93 9.73
N ASP A 142 -19.92 -16.49 10.30
CA ASP A 142 -19.92 -17.88 10.80
C ASP A 142 -20.39 -18.94 9.78
N LYS A 143 -20.96 -18.54 8.63
CA LYS A 143 -21.49 -19.55 7.68
C LYS A 143 -20.47 -20.08 6.66
N HIS A 144 -19.30 -19.43 6.48
CA HIS A 144 -18.34 -19.84 5.44
C HIS A 144 -17.18 -20.71 5.95
N ILE A 145 -16.97 -20.82 7.26
CA ILE A 145 -15.85 -21.60 7.81
C ILE A 145 -16.14 -23.10 7.89
N ARG A 146 -17.41 -23.52 7.75
CA ARG A 146 -17.80 -24.94 7.91
C ARG A 146 -17.82 -25.77 6.62
N ILE A 147 -17.49 -25.23 5.47
CA ILE A 147 -17.61 -25.95 4.18
C ILE A 147 -16.29 -26.61 3.74
N TRP A 148 -15.18 -26.30 4.36
CA TRP A 148 -13.87 -26.87 4.01
C TRP A 148 -13.18 -27.53 5.20
N VAL A 149 -13.85 -28.46 5.86
CA VAL A 149 -13.15 -29.48 6.66
C VAL A 149 -12.71 -30.55 5.68
N PRO A 150 -11.39 -30.80 5.49
CA PRO A 150 -10.94 -31.85 4.61
C PRO A 150 -11.48 -33.19 5.08
N LEU A 151 -11.94 -34.02 4.14
CA LEU A 151 -12.53 -35.34 4.40
C LEU A 151 -11.64 -36.28 5.24
N SER A 152 -10.36 -35.97 5.36
CA SER A 152 -9.40 -36.67 6.22
C SER A 152 -9.65 -36.48 7.72
N GLU A 153 -10.15 -35.31 8.16
CA GLU A 153 -10.48 -35.10 9.58
C GLU A 153 -11.82 -35.72 10.00
N LEU A 154 -12.75 -35.92 9.05
CA LEU A 154 -14.00 -36.63 9.32
C LEU A 154 -13.81 -38.14 9.49
N ALA A 155 -12.72 -38.69 8.98
CA ALA A 155 -12.39 -40.11 9.14
C ALA A 155 -11.79 -40.41 10.53
N ASP A 156 -11.03 -39.49 11.11
CA ASP A 156 -10.41 -39.64 12.44
C ASP A 156 -11.43 -39.57 13.58
N CYS A 157 -12.44 -38.69 13.47
CA CYS A 157 -13.52 -38.62 14.48
C CYS A 157 -14.38 -39.88 14.55
N LYS A 158 -14.44 -40.68 13.47
CA LYS A 158 -15.26 -41.91 13.46
C LYS A 158 -14.52 -43.12 14.04
N HIS A 159 -13.23 -43.07 14.19
CA HIS A 159 -12.43 -44.14 14.77
C HIS A 159 -12.33 -44.08 16.30
N ASP A 160 -12.51 -42.90 16.89
CA ASP A 160 -12.43 -42.69 18.33
C ASP A 160 -13.70 -43.09 19.10
N ASP A 161 -14.86 -43.06 18.44
CA ASP A 161 -16.15 -43.45 19.07
C ASP A 161 -16.34 -44.98 19.13
N SER A 162 -15.60 -45.73 18.30
CA SER A 162 -15.71 -47.21 18.28
C SER A 162 -14.88 -47.88 19.38
N SER A 163 -13.92 -47.13 20.03
CA SER A 163 -13.01 -47.66 21.03
C SER A 163 -13.48 -47.50 22.47
N LYS A 164 -14.56 -46.76 22.73
CA LYS A 164 -15.12 -46.52 24.08
C LYS A 164 -16.34 -47.29 24.45
N GLY A 165 -16.80 -48.23 23.60
CA GLY A 165 -18.01 -49.01 23.78
C GLY A 165 -17.81 -50.47 24.23
N GLY A 166 -16.79 -50.77 24.98
CA GLY A 166 -16.57 -52.14 25.48
C GLY A 166 -15.84 -52.20 26.78
N VAL A 167 -16.54 -52.14 27.90
CA VAL A 167 -16.36 -52.91 29.13
C VAL A 167 -17.38 -52.42 30.14
N ALA A 168 -18.44 -53.23 30.34
CA ALA A 168 -19.17 -53.31 31.58
C ALA A 168 -19.83 -54.71 31.66
N VAL A 169 -19.18 -55.59 32.37
CA VAL A 169 -19.84 -56.71 33.11
C VAL A 169 -19.21 -56.72 34.48
#